data_9ea0405e41d92d927b3b318392c1ad16
#
_entry.id   9ea0405e41d92d927b3b318392c1ad16
#
_cell.length_a   1.000
_cell.length_b   1.000
_cell.length_c   1.000
_cell.angle_alpha   90.00
_cell.angle_beta   90.00
_cell.angle_gamma   90.00
#
_symmetry.space_group_name_H-M   'P 1'
#
loop_
_entity.id
_entity.type
_entity.pdbx_description
1 polymer ?
#
loop_
_entity_poly.entity_id
_entity_poly.type
_entity_poly.pdbx_seq_one_letter_code
_entity_poly.pdbx_strand_id
1 'polypeptide(L)'
;MTCSKTRDGAARPQSSPGRDARGARGKPAYTVGVVSDTHGKLCPEVRRLLTGVDHILHAGDIGSAAVLSELGAVAGVTAVRGNCDYEAWALSLPVTAEIELAGVRFVLTHMVRSEGDFSRKPSTELVPQVVVSGHTHLAALEWRDEVLYLNPGSAGPRRFGRPRTIALVWVFDSLGGPTNRVRAEILAVPD
;
A
#
# COMPACT_ATOMS: atom_id res chain seq x y z
N MET A 1 24.80 34.01 37.39
CA MET A 1 24.86 32.65 36.85
C MET A 1 23.63 32.45 35.99
N THR A 2 23.82 32.63 34.68
CA THR A 2 22.74 32.63 33.67
C THR A 2 22.65 31.24 33.07
N CYS A 3 21.51 30.58 33.25
CA CYS A 3 21.24 29.26 32.64
C CYS A 3 20.65 29.50 31.25
N SER A 4 21.43 29.15 30.22
CA SER A 4 21.04 29.19 28.82
C SER A 4 20.15 27.96 28.51
N LYS A 5 18.91 28.21 28.05
CA LYS A 5 18.02 27.19 27.50
C LYS A 5 18.36 26.99 26.03
N THR A 6 19.00 25.89 25.71
CA THR A 6 19.10 25.39 24.33
C THR A 6 17.75 24.82 23.88
N ARG A 7 17.22 25.39 22.81
CA ARG A 7 16.04 24.87 22.09
C ARG A 7 16.55 23.75 21.18
N ASP A 8 16.25 22.51 21.52
CA ASP A 8 16.38 21.39 20.58
C ASP A 8 15.26 21.47 19.57
N GLY A 9 15.58 21.98 18.40
CA GLY A 9 14.74 21.88 17.22
C GLY A 9 14.82 20.47 16.65
N ALA A 10 13.82 19.64 16.89
CA ALA A 10 13.70 18.35 16.23
C ALA A 10 13.56 18.57 14.72
N ALA A 11 14.65 18.38 14.00
CA ALA A 11 14.66 18.37 12.53
C ALA A 11 13.80 17.19 12.05
N ARG A 12 12.78 17.49 11.25
CA ARG A 12 12.06 16.50 10.44
C ARG A 12 13.08 15.72 9.62
N PRO A 13 13.02 14.38 9.58
CA PRO A 13 13.80 13.63 8.61
C PRO A 13 13.26 13.97 7.22
N GLN A 14 14.00 14.77 6.48
CA GLN A 14 13.83 14.91 5.06
C GLN A 14 14.38 13.62 4.43
N SER A 15 13.52 12.64 4.21
CA SER A 15 13.84 11.53 3.34
C SER A 15 13.91 12.07 1.91
N SER A 16 15.12 12.40 1.47
CA SER A 16 15.38 12.64 0.06
C SER A 16 14.94 11.40 -0.71
N PRO A 17 14.12 11.51 -1.78
CA PRO A 17 13.72 10.37 -2.57
C PRO A 17 14.99 9.77 -3.20
N GLY A 18 15.41 8.62 -2.69
CA GLY A 18 16.53 7.85 -3.24
C GLY A 18 16.27 7.61 -4.73
N ARG A 19 17.28 7.79 -5.54
CA ARG A 19 17.26 7.47 -6.97
C ARG A 19 17.16 5.96 -7.11
N ASP A 20 15.97 5.44 -7.40
CA ASP A 20 15.90 4.14 -8.04
C ASP A 20 16.11 4.28 -9.55
N ALA A 21 16.51 3.20 -10.19
CA ALA A 21 17.05 3.21 -11.56
C ALA A 21 16.03 3.54 -12.67
N ARG A 22 14.82 4.03 -12.36
CA ARG A 22 13.75 4.28 -13.32
C ARG A 22 13.06 5.66 -13.16
N GLY A 23 13.79 6.61 -12.85
CA GLY A 23 13.73 8.05 -13.05
C GLY A 23 12.43 8.80 -13.34
N ALA A 24 11.33 8.60 -12.60
CA ALA A 24 10.24 9.57 -12.65
C ALA A 24 10.67 10.85 -11.92
N ARG A 25 10.75 11.96 -12.65
CA ARG A 25 11.03 13.29 -12.10
C ARG A 25 9.74 14.07 -12.05
N GLY A 26 9.35 14.56 -10.87
CA GLY A 26 8.20 15.43 -10.72
C GLY A 26 7.40 15.16 -9.44
N LYS A 27 6.38 15.97 -9.22
CA LYS A 27 5.38 15.73 -8.18
C LYS A 27 4.48 14.59 -8.65
N PRO A 28 4.14 13.60 -7.82
CA PRO A 28 3.16 12.58 -8.18
C PRO A 28 1.81 13.23 -8.44
N ALA A 29 1.10 12.73 -9.45
CA ALA A 29 -0.28 13.10 -9.74
C ALA A 29 -1.25 12.49 -8.74
N TYR A 30 -0.90 11.30 -8.20
CA TYR A 30 -1.72 10.55 -7.27
C TYR A 30 -0.86 9.69 -6.34
N THR A 31 -1.25 9.60 -5.08
CA THR A 31 -0.56 8.81 -4.06
C THR A 31 -1.51 7.80 -3.45
N VAL A 32 -1.12 6.53 -3.46
CA VAL A 32 -1.91 5.41 -2.92
C VAL A 32 -1.20 4.83 -1.71
N GLY A 33 -1.91 4.77 -0.58
CA GLY A 33 -1.48 4.01 0.58
C GLY A 33 -1.89 2.54 0.44
N VAL A 34 -1.01 1.61 0.76
CA VAL A 34 -1.30 0.17 0.68
C VAL A 34 -1.03 -0.48 2.02
N VAL A 35 -2.04 -1.16 2.56
CA VAL A 35 -1.98 -1.86 3.83
C VAL A 35 -2.54 -3.28 3.69
N SER A 36 -2.14 -4.18 4.56
CA SER A 36 -2.68 -5.55 4.67
C SER A 36 -2.52 -6.08 6.08
N ASP A 37 -3.24 -7.16 6.38
CA ASP A 37 -3.03 -7.98 7.59
C ASP A 37 -3.08 -7.15 8.88
N THR A 38 -4.09 -6.28 8.99
CA THR A 38 -4.33 -5.42 10.18
C THR A 38 -4.88 -6.19 11.37
N HIS A 39 -5.57 -7.33 11.14
CA HIS A 39 -6.10 -8.22 12.16
C HIS A 39 -6.84 -7.47 13.29
N GLY A 40 -7.71 -6.53 12.93
CA GLY A 40 -8.56 -5.77 13.85
C GLY A 40 -7.87 -4.63 14.60
N LYS A 41 -6.62 -4.32 14.29
CA LYS A 41 -5.87 -3.24 14.96
C LYS A 41 -5.16 -2.36 13.96
N LEU A 42 -5.40 -1.06 14.06
CA LEU A 42 -4.70 -0.04 13.30
C LEU A 42 -3.97 0.89 14.27
N CYS A 43 -2.62 0.85 14.28
CA CYS A 43 -1.89 1.74 15.17
C CYS A 43 -1.91 3.19 14.64
N PRO A 44 -1.82 4.21 15.53
CA PRO A 44 -1.87 5.61 15.13
C PRO A 44 -0.79 5.99 14.10
N GLU A 45 0.37 5.35 14.17
CA GLU A 45 1.50 5.57 13.25
C GLU A 45 1.19 5.17 11.82
N VAL A 46 0.40 4.10 11.60
CA VAL A 46 -0.08 3.72 10.26
C VAL A 46 -0.95 4.84 9.70
N ARG A 47 -1.91 5.36 10.47
CA ARG A 47 -2.75 6.48 10.02
C ARG A 47 -1.93 7.72 9.71
N ARG A 48 -0.92 8.03 10.54
CA ARG A 48 -0.02 9.16 10.32
C ARG A 48 0.79 9.02 9.03
N LEU A 49 1.31 7.84 8.74
CA LEU A 49 2.04 7.56 7.50
C LEU A 49 1.15 7.64 6.26
N LEU A 50 -0.14 7.33 6.40
CA LEU A 50 -1.13 7.43 5.34
C LEU A 50 -1.72 8.84 5.18
N THR A 51 -1.35 9.81 6.04
CA THR A 51 -1.86 11.18 5.91
C THR A 51 -1.41 11.81 4.60
N GLY A 52 -2.38 12.30 3.82
CA GLY A 52 -2.14 12.96 2.54
C GLY A 52 -2.04 12.02 1.35
N VAL A 53 -2.38 10.72 1.50
CA VAL A 53 -2.64 9.86 0.36
C VAL A 53 -4.02 10.18 -0.24
N ASP A 54 -4.18 9.94 -1.53
CA ASP A 54 -5.43 10.19 -2.25
C ASP A 54 -6.39 9.00 -2.14
N HIS A 55 -5.86 7.78 -1.97
CA HIS A 55 -6.64 6.55 -1.84
C HIS A 55 -5.88 5.50 -1.02
N ILE A 56 -6.61 4.58 -0.38
CA ILE A 56 -6.04 3.48 0.40
C ILE A 56 -6.53 2.15 -0.17
N LEU A 57 -5.60 1.21 -0.36
CA LEU A 57 -5.87 -0.17 -0.74
C LEU A 57 -5.60 -1.08 0.46
N HIS A 58 -6.57 -1.94 0.82
CA HIS A 58 -6.41 -2.92 1.88
C HIS A 58 -6.48 -4.35 1.30
N ALA A 59 -5.36 -5.06 1.35
CA ALA A 59 -5.22 -6.38 0.73
C ALA A 59 -5.67 -7.55 1.63
N GLY A 60 -6.67 -7.33 2.50
CA GLY A 60 -7.32 -8.40 3.27
C GLY A 60 -6.71 -8.69 4.64
N ASP A 61 -7.33 -9.64 5.36
CA ASP A 61 -7.12 -9.92 6.78
C ASP A 61 -7.27 -8.66 7.64
N ILE A 62 -8.39 -8.00 7.42
CA ILE A 62 -8.77 -6.73 8.04
C ILE A 62 -9.08 -6.93 9.52
N GLY A 63 -9.87 -7.96 9.84
CA GLY A 63 -10.20 -8.42 11.20
C GLY A 63 -11.23 -7.57 11.94
N SER A 64 -11.62 -6.39 11.46
CA SER A 64 -12.70 -5.58 12.05
C SER A 64 -13.17 -4.50 11.10
N ALA A 65 -14.49 -4.26 11.02
CA ALA A 65 -15.07 -3.14 10.28
C ALA A 65 -14.58 -1.77 10.78
N ALA A 66 -14.18 -1.66 12.05
CA ALA A 66 -13.63 -0.44 12.63
C ALA A 66 -12.35 0.01 11.91
N VAL A 67 -11.50 -0.94 11.49
CA VAL A 67 -10.28 -0.64 10.72
C VAL A 67 -10.62 0.07 9.41
N LEU A 68 -11.63 -0.40 8.68
CA LEU A 68 -12.07 0.24 7.43
C LEU A 68 -12.62 1.65 7.69
N SER A 69 -13.37 1.83 8.79
CA SER A 69 -13.87 3.15 9.19
C SER A 69 -12.74 4.11 9.55
N GLU A 70 -11.71 3.63 10.28
CA GLU A 70 -10.55 4.43 10.64
C GLU A 70 -9.71 4.82 9.41
N LEU A 71 -9.52 3.91 8.46
CA LEU A 71 -8.85 4.19 7.18
C LEU A 71 -9.69 5.14 6.32
N GLY A 72 -11.00 4.93 6.28
CA GLY A 72 -11.96 5.79 5.56
C GLY A 72 -12.01 7.24 6.07
N ALA A 73 -11.61 7.48 7.32
CA ALA A 73 -11.43 8.83 7.84
C ALA A 73 -10.15 9.52 7.32
N VAL A 74 -9.23 8.78 6.70
CA VAL A 74 -8.00 9.34 6.11
C VAL A 74 -8.18 9.60 4.62
N ALA A 75 -8.67 8.60 3.86
CA ALA A 75 -8.91 8.69 2.42
C ALA A 75 -9.93 7.63 1.99
N GLY A 76 -10.39 7.67 0.72
CA GLY A 76 -11.22 6.61 0.15
C GLY A 76 -10.53 5.25 0.23
N VAL A 77 -11.28 4.17 0.55
CA VAL A 77 -10.73 2.82 0.75
C VAL A 77 -11.32 1.84 -0.25
N THR A 78 -10.47 1.09 -0.93
CA THR A 78 -10.83 -0.14 -1.64
C THR A 78 -10.22 -1.32 -0.90
N ALA A 79 -11.03 -2.30 -0.51
CA ALA A 79 -10.59 -3.44 0.25
C ALA A 79 -11.06 -4.76 -0.36
N VAL A 80 -10.26 -5.79 -0.17
CA VAL A 80 -10.66 -7.19 -0.38
C VAL A 80 -10.68 -7.92 0.94
N ARG A 81 -11.47 -9.00 1.05
CA ARG A 81 -11.44 -9.85 2.24
C ARG A 81 -10.28 -10.82 2.19
N GLY A 82 -9.66 -11.07 3.33
CA GLY A 82 -8.69 -12.14 3.52
C GLY A 82 -9.32 -13.44 4.03
N ASN A 83 -8.47 -14.41 4.31
CA ASN A 83 -8.92 -15.72 4.80
C ASN A 83 -9.34 -15.70 6.28
N CYS A 84 -8.96 -14.68 7.05
CA CYS A 84 -9.42 -14.46 8.42
C CYS A 84 -10.68 -13.58 8.53
N ASP A 85 -11.17 -13.04 7.42
CA ASP A 85 -12.32 -12.14 7.37
C ASP A 85 -13.61 -12.92 7.06
N TYR A 86 -14.18 -13.60 8.06
CA TYR A 86 -15.38 -14.45 7.92
C TYR A 86 -16.63 -13.90 8.60
N GLU A 87 -16.55 -12.76 9.26
CA GLU A 87 -17.70 -12.10 9.88
C GLU A 87 -18.63 -11.51 8.81
N ALA A 88 -19.90 -11.30 9.18
CA ALA A 88 -20.94 -10.86 8.25
C ALA A 88 -20.60 -9.56 7.48
N TRP A 89 -19.96 -8.61 8.13
CA TRP A 89 -19.52 -7.36 7.51
C TRP A 89 -18.49 -7.58 6.40
N ALA A 90 -17.61 -8.58 6.57
CA ALA A 90 -16.55 -8.88 5.62
C ALA A 90 -17.04 -9.67 4.41
N LEU A 91 -18.15 -10.40 4.55
CA LEU A 91 -18.72 -11.18 3.44
C LEU A 91 -19.24 -10.31 2.29
N SER A 92 -19.50 -9.03 2.55
CA SER A 92 -19.85 -8.04 1.52
C SER A 92 -18.64 -7.58 0.68
N LEU A 93 -17.41 -7.81 1.15
CA LEU A 93 -16.21 -7.46 0.43
C LEU A 93 -15.85 -8.52 -0.61
N PRO A 94 -15.36 -8.11 -1.79
CA PRO A 94 -14.91 -9.05 -2.82
C PRO A 94 -13.64 -9.78 -2.36
N VAL A 95 -13.38 -10.95 -2.95
CA VAL A 95 -12.11 -11.70 -2.78
C VAL A 95 -10.99 -11.08 -3.63
N THR A 96 -11.38 -10.52 -4.78
CA THR A 96 -10.49 -9.79 -5.69
C THR A 96 -11.20 -8.53 -6.14
N ALA A 97 -10.50 -7.42 -6.18
CA ALA A 97 -10.99 -6.14 -6.65
C ALA A 97 -10.05 -5.57 -7.71
N GLU A 98 -10.63 -4.85 -8.66
CA GLU A 98 -9.88 -4.07 -9.64
C GLU A 98 -10.31 -2.61 -9.55
N ILE A 99 -9.34 -1.72 -9.60
CA ILE A 99 -9.58 -0.27 -9.58
C ILE A 99 -8.57 0.44 -10.46
N GLU A 100 -9.02 1.45 -11.18
CA GLU A 100 -8.15 2.36 -11.91
C GLU A 100 -7.98 3.66 -11.11
N LEU A 101 -6.73 4.03 -10.81
CA LEU A 101 -6.37 5.24 -10.10
C LEU A 101 -5.35 6.02 -10.95
N ALA A 102 -5.73 7.22 -11.35
CA ALA A 102 -4.92 8.09 -12.22
C ALA A 102 -4.38 7.38 -13.48
N GLY A 103 -5.21 6.54 -14.13
CA GLY A 103 -4.85 5.79 -15.33
C GLY A 103 -3.87 4.63 -15.10
N VAL A 104 -3.73 4.18 -13.85
CA VAL A 104 -3.00 2.96 -13.46
C VAL A 104 -3.99 1.95 -12.93
N ARG A 105 -3.98 0.74 -13.46
CA ARG A 105 -4.84 -0.36 -13.03
C ARG A 105 -4.19 -1.14 -11.90
N PHE A 106 -4.89 -1.19 -10.78
CA PHE A 106 -4.55 -2.00 -9.61
C PHE A 106 -5.45 -3.21 -9.54
N VAL A 107 -4.88 -4.37 -9.26
CA VAL A 107 -5.60 -5.60 -8.92
C VAL A 107 -5.26 -5.97 -7.49
N LEU A 108 -6.27 -6.14 -6.65
CA LEU A 108 -6.12 -6.51 -5.25
C LEU A 108 -6.60 -7.94 -5.05
N THR A 109 -5.82 -8.73 -4.34
CA THR A 109 -6.23 -10.04 -3.80
C THR A 109 -5.49 -10.29 -2.50
N HIS A 110 -6.09 -11.03 -1.56
CA HIS A 110 -5.35 -11.34 -0.33
C HIS A 110 -4.26 -12.40 -0.58
N MET A 111 -4.60 -13.45 -1.32
CA MET A 111 -3.67 -14.54 -1.62
C MET A 111 -3.43 -14.65 -3.13
N VAL A 112 -2.18 -14.61 -3.55
CA VAL A 112 -1.76 -15.00 -4.89
C VAL A 112 -1.61 -16.52 -4.89
N ARG A 113 -2.46 -17.23 -5.59
CA ARG A 113 -2.45 -18.71 -5.65
C ARG A 113 -1.47 -19.26 -6.67
N SER A 114 -1.26 -18.54 -7.76
CA SER A 114 -0.25 -18.87 -8.77
C SER A 114 0.26 -17.60 -9.44
N GLU A 115 1.50 -17.63 -9.88
CA GLU A 115 2.12 -16.51 -10.63
C GLU A 115 1.42 -16.24 -11.98
N GLY A 116 0.67 -17.22 -12.49
CA GLY A 116 -0.11 -17.11 -13.72
C GLY A 116 -1.49 -16.46 -13.58
N ASP A 117 -1.99 -16.27 -12.35
CA ASP A 117 -3.36 -15.78 -12.14
C ASP A 117 -3.59 -14.36 -12.68
N PHE A 118 -2.52 -13.56 -12.79
CA PHE A 118 -2.59 -12.16 -13.26
C PHE A 118 -1.82 -11.89 -14.55
N SER A 119 -1.07 -12.87 -15.07
CA SER A 119 -0.34 -12.76 -16.33
C SER A 119 -1.20 -13.07 -17.56
N ARG A 120 -2.43 -13.56 -17.39
CA ARG A 120 -3.37 -13.76 -18.49
C ARG A 120 -3.81 -12.40 -19.01
N LYS A 121 -3.27 -12.01 -20.17
CA LYS A 121 -3.83 -10.96 -21.01
C LYS A 121 -5.27 -11.37 -21.36
N PRO A 122 -6.31 -10.68 -20.87
CA PRO A 122 -7.59 -10.73 -21.56
C PRO A 122 -7.31 -10.17 -22.94
N SER A 123 -7.85 -10.79 -23.96
CA SER A 123 -7.56 -10.51 -25.38
C SER A 123 -7.92 -9.10 -25.87
N THR A 124 -8.33 -8.20 -25.02
CA THR A 124 -8.82 -6.85 -25.38
C THR A 124 -8.49 -5.74 -24.39
N GLU A 125 -7.86 -5.95 -23.21
CA GLU A 125 -7.76 -4.90 -22.22
C GLU A 125 -6.43 -4.85 -21.47
N LEU A 126 -6.11 -3.65 -21.03
CA LEU A 126 -4.93 -3.20 -20.32
C LEU A 126 -4.48 -4.19 -19.23
N VAL A 127 -3.26 -4.68 -19.36
CA VAL A 127 -2.58 -5.48 -18.32
C VAL A 127 -2.57 -4.69 -17.01
N PRO A 128 -2.88 -5.30 -15.84
CA PRO A 128 -2.74 -4.62 -14.57
C PRO A 128 -1.29 -4.16 -14.42
N GLN A 129 -1.11 -2.92 -13.97
CA GLN A 129 0.22 -2.36 -13.77
C GLN A 129 0.73 -2.61 -12.36
N VAL A 130 -0.19 -2.82 -11.41
CA VAL A 130 0.12 -3.13 -10.01
C VAL A 130 -0.78 -4.26 -9.51
N VAL A 131 -0.19 -5.32 -9.01
CA VAL A 131 -0.88 -6.41 -8.31
C VAL A 131 -0.54 -6.31 -6.83
N VAL A 132 -1.56 -6.12 -5.99
CA VAL A 132 -1.42 -5.97 -4.55
C VAL A 132 -1.89 -7.23 -3.84
N SER A 133 -1.07 -7.77 -2.95
CA SER A 133 -1.42 -8.95 -2.14
C SER A 133 -1.01 -8.77 -0.67
N GLY A 134 -1.45 -9.69 0.19
CA GLY A 134 -1.11 -9.76 1.61
C GLY A 134 -0.72 -11.16 2.03
N HIS A 135 -1.32 -11.66 3.12
CA HIS A 135 -1.29 -13.04 3.63
C HIS A 135 0.05 -13.51 4.21
N THR A 136 1.14 -13.32 3.50
CA THR A 136 2.46 -13.82 3.94
C THR A 136 3.07 -13.00 5.07
N HIS A 137 2.57 -11.80 5.31
CA HIS A 137 3.15 -10.78 6.20
C HIS A 137 4.59 -10.39 5.82
N LEU A 138 5.02 -10.70 4.60
CA LEU A 138 6.34 -10.40 4.07
C LEU A 138 6.24 -9.24 3.10
N ALA A 139 6.82 -8.11 3.47
CA ALA A 139 6.90 -6.98 2.58
C ALA A 139 7.76 -7.31 1.35
N ALA A 140 7.24 -7.07 0.17
CA ALA A 140 7.92 -7.34 -1.10
C ALA A 140 7.50 -6.36 -2.19
N LEU A 141 8.45 -5.97 -3.02
CA LEU A 141 8.26 -5.22 -4.26
C LEU A 141 9.03 -5.92 -5.36
N GLU A 142 8.35 -6.36 -6.39
CA GLU A 142 8.96 -7.05 -7.51
C GLU A 142 8.34 -6.64 -8.84
N TRP A 143 9.18 -6.26 -9.80
CA TRP A 143 8.76 -6.00 -11.18
C TRP A 143 8.94 -7.26 -12.01
N ARG A 144 7.86 -7.70 -12.67
CA ARG A 144 7.86 -8.81 -13.63
C ARG A 144 7.06 -8.38 -14.85
N ASP A 145 7.64 -8.48 -16.03
CA ASP A 145 6.97 -8.19 -17.30
C ASP A 145 6.13 -6.88 -17.30
N GLU A 146 6.71 -5.79 -16.79
CA GLU A 146 6.08 -4.47 -16.65
C GLU A 146 4.97 -4.37 -15.59
N VAL A 147 4.71 -5.41 -14.81
CA VAL A 147 3.77 -5.44 -13.70
C VAL A 147 4.53 -5.35 -12.37
N LEU A 148 4.10 -4.44 -11.50
CA LEU A 148 4.59 -4.37 -10.12
C LEU A 148 3.77 -5.32 -9.23
N TYR A 149 4.41 -6.33 -8.66
CA TYR A 149 3.86 -7.16 -7.59
C TYR A 149 4.26 -6.56 -6.25
N LEU A 150 3.26 -6.20 -5.46
CA LEU A 150 3.42 -5.50 -4.20
C LEU A 150 2.74 -6.26 -3.07
N ASN A 151 3.50 -6.63 -2.04
CA ASN A 151 2.98 -7.01 -0.74
C ASN A 151 3.47 -5.97 0.28
N PRO A 152 2.57 -5.22 0.96
CA PRO A 152 2.99 -4.20 1.91
C PRO A 152 3.54 -4.78 3.22
N GLY A 153 3.47 -6.11 3.42
CA GLY A 153 3.69 -6.77 4.69
C GLY A 153 2.47 -6.64 5.61
N SER A 154 2.66 -6.67 6.92
CA SER A 154 1.58 -6.54 7.90
C SER A 154 1.59 -5.19 8.59
N ALA A 155 0.45 -4.49 8.56
CA ALA A 155 0.22 -3.24 9.29
C ALA A 155 -0.35 -3.47 10.70
N GLY A 156 -0.73 -4.70 11.01
CA GLY A 156 -1.37 -5.12 12.26
C GLY A 156 -0.38 -5.46 13.39
N PRO A 157 -0.79 -6.30 14.33
CA PRO A 157 0.07 -6.72 15.43
C PRO A 157 1.37 -7.35 14.94
N ARG A 158 2.49 -7.00 15.59
CA ARG A 158 3.79 -7.62 15.30
C ARG A 158 3.72 -9.13 15.49
N ARG A 159 4.23 -9.85 14.50
CA ARG A 159 4.36 -11.31 14.52
C ARG A 159 5.76 -11.71 14.10
N PHE A 160 6.26 -12.80 14.67
CA PHE A 160 7.55 -13.37 14.29
C PHE A 160 8.75 -12.40 14.36
N GLY A 161 8.72 -11.42 15.29
CA GLY A 161 9.81 -10.45 15.44
C GLY A 161 9.99 -9.46 14.28
N ARG A 162 9.03 -9.42 13.35
CA ARG A 162 9.09 -8.52 12.19
C ARG A 162 8.50 -7.15 12.48
N PRO A 163 9.03 -6.08 11.87
CA PRO A 163 8.42 -4.76 11.95
C PRO A 163 7.06 -4.77 11.28
N ARG A 164 6.18 -3.88 11.72
CA ARG A 164 5.00 -3.51 10.93
C ARG A 164 5.45 -2.74 9.70
N THR A 165 4.76 -2.96 8.59
CA THR A 165 5.05 -2.27 7.35
C THR A 165 3.76 -1.87 6.62
N ILE A 166 3.87 -0.82 5.84
CA ILE A 166 2.90 -0.39 4.83
C ILE A 166 3.65 -0.11 3.53
N ALA A 167 2.94 0.15 2.45
CA ALA A 167 3.58 0.68 1.26
C ALA A 167 2.92 1.99 0.80
N LEU A 168 3.68 2.83 0.12
CA LEU A 168 3.19 3.96 -0.65
C LEU A 168 3.47 3.70 -2.12
N VAL A 169 2.48 3.99 -2.96
CA VAL A 169 2.60 3.94 -4.42
C VAL A 169 2.30 5.32 -4.97
N TRP A 170 3.24 5.87 -5.72
CA TRP A 170 3.08 7.15 -6.41
C TRP A 170 2.84 6.90 -7.88
N VAL A 171 1.80 7.54 -8.40
CA VAL A 171 1.47 7.55 -9.82
C VAL A 171 1.87 8.92 -10.39
N PHE A 172 2.57 8.90 -11.50
CA PHE A 172 3.05 10.10 -12.19
C PHE A 172 2.37 10.25 -13.54
N ASP A 173 2.12 11.49 -13.95
CA ASP A 173 1.75 11.78 -15.34
C ASP A 173 2.95 11.49 -16.23
N SER A 174 2.82 10.50 -17.10
CA SER A 174 3.96 9.95 -17.82
C SER A 174 4.16 10.57 -19.19
N LEU A 175 5.43 10.81 -19.52
CA LEU A 175 5.90 11.06 -20.89
C LEU A 175 6.70 9.86 -21.46
N GLY A 176 6.62 8.65 -20.89
CA GLY A 176 7.57 7.61 -21.28
C GLY A 176 7.17 6.13 -21.08
N GLY A 177 5.89 5.80 -21.13
CA GLY A 177 5.44 4.38 -21.05
C GLY A 177 4.95 3.93 -19.66
N PRO A 178 4.27 2.78 -19.57
CA PRO A 178 3.52 2.36 -18.38
C PRO A 178 4.38 2.14 -17.13
N THR A 179 5.57 1.58 -17.26
CA THR A 179 6.47 1.30 -16.12
C THR A 179 7.09 2.54 -15.48
N ASN A 180 7.12 3.66 -16.23
CA ASN A 180 7.65 4.92 -15.72
C ASN A 180 6.61 5.72 -14.91
N ARG A 181 5.36 5.27 -14.91
CA ARG A 181 4.26 5.94 -14.21
C ARG A 181 4.13 5.56 -12.75
N VAL A 182 4.70 4.45 -12.33
CA VAL A 182 4.51 3.90 -10.98
C VAL A 182 5.84 3.82 -10.25
N ARG A 183 5.86 4.36 -9.04
CA ARG A 183 6.91 4.16 -8.05
C ARG A 183 6.29 3.63 -6.77
N ALA A 184 6.93 2.73 -6.07
CA ALA A 184 6.48 2.22 -4.79
C ALA A 184 7.62 2.13 -3.78
N GLU A 185 7.28 2.25 -2.51
CA GLU A 185 8.21 2.12 -1.39
C GLU A 185 7.51 1.41 -0.23
N ILE A 186 8.24 0.52 0.45
CA ILE A 186 7.80 -0.09 1.71
C ILE A 186 8.33 0.75 2.86
N LEU A 187 7.44 1.13 3.76
CA LEU A 187 7.76 1.91 4.94
C LEU A 187 7.61 1.05 6.20
N ALA A 188 8.66 1.03 7.02
CA ALA A 188 8.53 0.50 8.37
C ALA A 188 7.68 1.45 9.22
N VAL A 189 6.73 0.90 9.96
CA VAL A 189 5.89 1.65 10.90
C VAL A 189 6.63 1.75 12.22
N PRO A 190 6.93 2.96 12.70
CA PRO A 190 7.56 3.15 14.02
C PRO A 190 6.74 2.53 15.16
N ASP A 191 7.39 2.31 16.29
CA ASP A 191 6.75 1.83 17.54
C ASP A 191 6.01 2.92 18.27
#